data_e545c3b5bc83b8c4f6d2dc54c894fc5f
#
_entry.id   e545c3b5bc83b8c4f6d2dc54c894fc5f
#
_cell.length_a   1.000
_cell.length_b   1.000
_cell.length_c   1.000
_cell.angle_alpha   90.00
_cell.angle_beta   90.00
_cell.angle_gamma   90.00
#
_symmetry.space_group_name_H-M   'P 1'
#
loop_
_entity.id
_entity.type
_entity.pdbx_description
1 polymer ?
#
loop_
_entity_poly.entity_id
_entity_poly.type
_entity_poly.pdbx_seq_one_letter_code
_entity_poly.pdbx_strand_id
1 'polypeptide(L)'
;MVYLKSKHKNIPTTSAILLVLFNRPQYFQQMAESINKINPPKIYIHIDGPRNDEDLLKINEIKNLLENIDKNIHKEVLIQDKNLGCGLGMVTAINWFFDNEEDGIILEDDCIPDLSF
;
A
#
# COMPACT_ATOMS: atom_id res chain seq x y z
N MET A 1 9.18 4.94 -1.75
CA MET A 1 10.31 4.05 -1.42
C MET A 1 9.86 2.60 -1.51
N VAL A 2 10.71 1.74 -2.03
CA VAL A 2 10.41 0.31 -2.16
C VAL A 2 11.24 -0.48 -1.16
N TYR A 3 10.58 -1.33 -0.38
CA TYR A 3 11.25 -2.24 0.54
C TYR A 3 10.93 -3.68 0.14
N LEU A 4 11.96 -4.52 0.14
CA LEU A 4 11.82 -5.97 -0.10
C LEU A 4 12.24 -6.71 1.16
N LYS A 5 11.39 -7.62 1.63
CA LYS A 5 11.70 -8.45 2.78
C LYS A 5 11.22 -9.87 2.52
N SER A 6 12.11 -10.84 2.75
CA SER A 6 11.79 -12.24 2.56
C SER A 6 12.62 -13.11 3.49
N LYS A 7 12.06 -14.23 3.92
CA LYS A 7 12.79 -15.30 4.60
C LYS A 7 13.56 -16.17 3.60
N HIS A 8 13.26 -16.02 2.33
CA HIS A 8 13.90 -16.77 1.24
C HIS A 8 14.94 -15.90 0.56
N LYS A 9 15.88 -16.51 -0.12
CA LYS A 9 16.93 -15.83 -0.87
C LYS A 9 16.37 -14.94 -1.98
N ASN A 10 15.31 -15.41 -2.65
CA ASN A 10 14.61 -14.68 -3.71
C ASN A 10 13.16 -14.50 -3.31
N ILE A 11 12.60 -13.29 -3.55
CA ILE A 11 11.19 -13.02 -3.32
C ILE A 11 10.39 -13.62 -4.47
N PRO A 12 9.42 -14.51 -4.19
CA PRO A 12 8.59 -15.08 -5.25
C PRO A 12 7.82 -14.02 -6.03
N THR A 13 7.59 -14.26 -7.32
CA THR A 13 6.80 -13.36 -8.18
C THR A 13 5.34 -13.25 -7.74
N THR A 14 4.89 -14.19 -6.89
CA THR A 14 3.54 -14.23 -6.33
C THR A 14 3.45 -13.58 -4.94
N SER A 15 4.48 -12.86 -4.53
CA SER A 15 4.48 -12.18 -3.22
C SER A 15 3.40 -11.11 -3.14
N ALA A 16 2.80 -10.97 -1.95
CA ALA A 16 1.86 -9.90 -1.67
C ALA A 16 2.59 -8.55 -1.63
N ILE A 17 1.84 -7.48 -1.84
CA ILE A 17 2.36 -6.12 -1.82
C ILE A 17 1.65 -5.35 -0.72
N LEU A 18 2.42 -4.63 0.10
CA LEU A 18 1.90 -3.67 1.08
C LEU A 18 2.06 -2.26 0.52
N LEU A 19 0.96 -1.51 0.47
CA LEU A 19 0.97 -0.09 0.15
C LEU A 19 0.81 0.70 1.44
N VAL A 20 1.73 1.62 1.71
CA VAL A 20 1.67 2.50 2.88
C VAL A 20 1.35 3.91 2.39
N LEU A 21 0.11 4.35 2.61
CA LEU A 21 -0.45 5.56 2.01
C LEU A 21 -0.84 6.59 3.07
N PHE A 22 -0.93 7.83 2.66
CA PHE A 22 -1.42 8.92 3.52
C PHE A 22 -2.34 9.88 2.75
N ASN A 23 -1.79 10.87 2.03
CA ASN A 23 -2.57 11.99 1.49
C ASN A 23 -2.15 12.41 0.07
N ARG A 24 -1.77 11.44 -0.76
CA ARG A 24 -1.30 11.70 -2.14
C ARG A 24 -2.11 10.91 -3.16
N PRO A 25 -3.37 11.31 -3.43
CA PRO A 25 -4.23 10.54 -4.33
C PRO A 25 -3.68 10.43 -5.76
N GLN A 26 -2.99 11.45 -6.27
CA GLN A 26 -2.42 11.39 -7.61
C GLN A 26 -1.32 10.33 -7.73
N TYR A 27 -0.52 10.13 -6.69
CA TYR A 27 0.48 9.06 -6.67
C TYR A 27 -0.18 7.70 -6.52
N PHE A 28 -1.22 7.61 -5.69
CA PHE A 28 -1.96 6.36 -5.55
C PHE A 28 -2.58 5.94 -6.88
N GLN A 29 -3.11 6.88 -7.67
CA GLN A 29 -3.67 6.56 -8.98
C GLN A 29 -2.63 5.91 -9.89
N GLN A 30 -1.41 6.46 -9.92
CA GLN A 30 -0.31 5.88 -10.69
C GLN A 30 0.11 4.51 -10.15
N MET A 31 0.15 4.36 -8.83
CA MET A 31 0.44 3.07 -8.20
C MET A 31 -0.60 2.03 -8.57
N ALA A 32 -1.88 2.39 -8.55
CA ALA A 32 -2.96 1.47 -8.90
C ALA A 32 -2.84 0.96 -10.34
N GLU A 33 -2.48 1.84 -11.27
CA GLU A 33 -2.23 1.45 -12.65
C GLU A 33 -1.08 0.44 -12.77
N SER A 34 0.01 0.70 -12.05
CA SER A 34 1.17 -0.20 -12.02
C SER A 34 0.81 -1.55 -11.36
N ILE A 35 0.06 -1.51 -10.25
CA ILE A 35 -0.38 -2.71 -9.55
C ILE A 35 -1.24 -3.58 -10.47
N ASN A 36 -2.16 -2.99 -11.22
CA ASN A 36 -3.00 -3.74 -12.16
C ASN A 36 -2.17 -4.44 -13.24
N LYS A 37 -1.09 -3.79 -13.71
CA LYS A 37 -0.19 -4.39 -14.70
C LYS A 37 0.65 -5.52 -14.10
N ILE A 38 1.14 -5.36 -12.86
CA ILE A 38 1.89 -6.39 -12.15
C ILE A 38 0.97 -7.56 -11.80
N ASN A 39 -0.28 -7.26 -11.49
CA ASN A 39 -1.31 -8.23 -11.15
C ASN A 39 -0.89 -9.18 -10.02
N PRO A 40 -0.52 -8.66 -8.84
CA PRO A 40 -0.17 -9.51 -7.70
C PRO A 40 -1.40 -10.27 -7.20
N PRO A 41 -1.23 -11.42 -6.53
CA PRO A 41 -2.38 -12.17 -6.03
C PRO A 41 -3.12 -11.46 -4.91
N LYS A 42 -2.41 -10.63 -4.14
CA LYS A 42 -2.97 -9.98 -2.96
C LYS A 42 -2.23 -8.70 -2.65
N ILE A 43 -2.96 -7.68 -2.23
CA ILE A 43 -2.38 -6.43 -1.74
C ILE A 43 -2.97 -6.07 -0.38
N TYR A 44 -2.14 -5.42 0.42
CA TYR A 44 -2.51 -4.81 1.69
C TYR A 44 -2.37 -3.30 1.53
N ILE A 45 -3.34 -2.56 1.99
CA ILE A 45 -3.36 -1.11 1.87
C ILE A 45 -3.55 -0.53 3.26
N HIS A 46 -2.53 0.18 3.76
CA HIS A 46 -2.61 0.93 5.01
C HIS A 46 -2.70 2.41 4.68
N ILE A 47 -3.72 3.07 5.21
CA ILE A 47 -3.92 4.52 5.04
C ILE A 47 -3.88 5.17 6.40
N ASP A 48 -2.91 6.07 6.62
CA ASP A 48 -2.82 6.82 7.86
C ASP A 48 -3.98 7.81 7.98
N GLY A 49 -4.30 8.20 9.20
CA GLY A 49 -5.40 9.12 9.48
C GLY A 49 -5.04 10.57 9.20
N PRO A 50 -6.06 11.46 9.10
CA PRO A 50 -5.85 12.86 8.77
C PRO A 50 -5.31 13.65 9.97
N ARG A 51 -4.46 14.65 9.67
CA ARG A 51 -4.01 15.65 10.64
C ARG A 51 -4.95 16.87 10.65
N ASN A 52 -5.70 17.06 9.56
CA ASN A 52 -6.55 18.22 9.32
C ASN A 52 -7.58 17.91 8.23
N ASP A 53 -8.43 18.89 7.91
CA ASP A 53 -9.50 18.72 6.92
C ASP A 53 -8.97 18.54 5.50
N GLU A 54 -7.85 19.16 5.16
CA GLU A 54 -7.22 19.00 3.85
C GLU A 54 -6.75 17.55 3.64
N ASP A 55 -6.11 16.97 4.64
CA ASP A 55 -5.73 15.56 4.60
C ASP A 55 -6.96 14.67 4.45
N LEU A 56 -8.04 14.98 5.17
CA LEU A 56 -9.27 14.18 5.11
C LEU A 56 -9.85 14.15 3.70
N LEU A 57 -9.86 15.27 3.00
CA LEU A 57 -10.34 15.33 1.61
C LEU A 57 -9.49 14.43 0.71
N LYS A 58 -8.18 14.51 0.84
CA LYS A 58 -7.25 13.69 0.03
C LYS A 58 -7.36 12.21 0.35
N ILE A 59 -7.53 11.86 1.62
CA ILE A 59 -7.73 10.47 2.04
C ILE A 59 -9.04 9.94 1.46
N ASN A 60 -10.10 10.74 1.45
CA ASN A 60 -11.37 10.33 0.86
C ASN A 60 -11.24 10.09 -0.65
N GLU A 61 -10.43 10.89 -1.35
CA GLU A 61 -10.12 10.63 -2.76
C GLU A 61 -9.42 9.27 -2.93
N ILE A 62 -8.44 8.96 -2.07
CA ILE A 62 -7.75 7.66 -2.11
C ILE A 62 -8.75 6.53 -1.91
N LYS A 63 -9.66 6.66 -0.93
CA LYS A 63 -10.70 5.64 -0.69
C LYS A 63 -11.55 5.38 -1.93
N ASN A 64 -11.92 6.45 -2.65
CA ASN A 64 -12.68 6.31 -3.89
C ASN A 64 -11.86 5.64 -5.00
N LEU A 65 -10.56 5.95 -5.06
CA LEU A 65 -9.66 5.38 -6.06
C LEU A 65 -9.32 3.91 -5.81
N LEU A 66 -9.61 3.36 -4.64
CA LEU A 66 -9.41 1.94 -4.36
C LEU A 66 -10.18 1.05 -5.36
N GLU A 67 -11.29 1.53 -5.89
CA GLU A 67 -12.08 0.81 -6.90
C GLU A 67 -11.35 0.66 -8.24
N ASN A 68 -10.31 1.45 -8.48
CA ASN A 68 -9.50 1.35 -9.70
C ASN A 68 -8.56 0.14 -9.71
N ILE A 69 -8.38 -0.50 -8.56
CA ILE A 69 -7.62 -1.74 -8.49
C ILE A 69 -8.49 -2.88 -8.99
N ASP A 70 -7.96 -3.72 -9.86
CA ASP A 70 -8.68 -4.82 -10.49
C ASP A 70 -9.33 -5.72 -9.44
N LYS A 71 -10.57 -6.12 -9.69
CA LYS A 71 -11.36 -6.91 -8.74
C LYS A 71 -10.81 -8.32 -8.51
N ASN A 72 -10.02 -8.83 -9.44
CA ASN A 72 -9.38 -10.14 -9.28
C ASN A 72 -8.19 -10.10 -8.31
N ILE A 73 -7.71 -8.91 -7.94
CA ILE A 73 -6.66 -8.75 -6.93
C ILE A 73 -7.33 -8.67 -5.55
N HIS A 74 -7.00 -9.61 -4.67
CA HIS A 74 -7.52 -9.58 -3.31
C HIS A 74 -6.93 -8.40 -2.54
N LYS A 75 -7.81 -7.59 -1.91
CA LYS A 75 -7.40 -6.40 -1.14
C LYS A 75 -7.74 -6.56 0.34
N GLU A 76 -6.77 -6.29 1.20
CA GLU A 76 -6.99 -6.06 2.63
C GLU A 76 -6.68 -4.60 2.92
N VAL A 77 -7.61 -3.88 3.56
CA VAL A 77 -7.48 -2.43 3.77
C VAL A 77 -7.58 -2.12 5.25
N LEU A 78 -6.60 -1.37 5.76
CA LEU A 78 -6.58 -0.87 7.14
C LEU A 78 -6.48 0.65 7.08
N ILE A 79 -7.52 1.33 7.53
CA ILE A 79 -7.61 2.80 7.54
C ILE A 79 -7.60 3.27 8.99
N GLN A 80 -6.65 4.14 9.33
CA GLN A 80 -6.55 4.71 10.67
C GLN A 80 -7.51 5.89 10.84
N ASP A 81 -8.17 5.96 11.98
CA ASP A 81 -9.04 7.08 12.32
C ASP A 81 -8.23 8.34 12.68
N LYS A 82 -7.09 8.13 13.32
CA LYS A 82 -6.20 9.21 13.78
C LYS A 82 -4.86 9.11 13.10
N ASN A 83 -4.20 10.25 12.92
CA ASN A 83 -2.86 10.29 12.36
C ASN A 83 -1.86 9.65 13.33
N LEU A 84 -1.19 8.58 12.87
CA LEU A 84 -0.15 7.90 13.63
C LEU A 84 1.22 8.55 13.42
N GLY A 85 1.38 9.26 12.30
CA GLY A 85 2.66 9.81 11.89
C GLY A 85 3.48 8.80 11.09
N CYS A 86 4.51 9.32 10.41
CA CYS A 86 5.31 8.54 9.48
C CYS A 86 5.96 7.31 10.12
N GLY A 87 6.58 7.48 11.30
CA GLY A 87 7.28 6.36 11.97
C GLY A 87 6.34 5.29 12.49
N LEU A 88 5.36 5.68 13.32
CA LEU A 88 4.41 4.73 13.91
C LEU A 88 3.50 4.12 12.86
N GLY A 89 3.08 4.91 11.87
CA GLY A 89 2.25 4.43 10.78
C GLY A 89 2.94 3.32 10.00
N MET A 90 4.22 3.52 9.67
CA MET A 90 5.02 2.53 8.95
C MET A 90 5.19 1.25 9.77
N VAL A 91 5.55 1.37 11.05
CA VAL A 91 5.71 0.20 11.93
C VAL A 91 4.40 -0.58 12.05
N THR A 92 3.30 0.13 12.23
CA THR A 92 1.96 -0.48 12.34
C THR A 92 1.60 -1.23 11.07
N ALA A 93 1.81 -0.62 9.91
CA ALA A 93 1.53 -1.23 8.62
C ALA A 93 2.39 -2.48 8.38
N ILE A 94 3.68 -2.39 8.66
CA ILE A 94 4.62 -3.51 8.47
C ILE A 94 4.26 -4.68 9.40
N ASN A 95 3.97 -4.42 10.67
CA ASN A 95 3.59 -5.47 11.61
C ASN A 95 2.30 -6.16 11.17
N TRP A 96 1.30 -5.38 10.77
CA TRP A 96 0.04 -5.92 10.25
C TRP A 96 0.26 -6.81 9.04
N PHE A 97 1.10 -6.37 8.10
CA PHE A 97 1.39 -7.12 6.89
C PHE A 97 2.11 -8.44 7.21
N PHE A 98 3.17 -8.40 8.01
CA PHE A 98 3.97 -9.60 8.32
C PHE A 98 3.35 -10.48 9.40
N ASP A 99 2.27 -10.06 10.05
CA ASP A 99 1.43 -10.98 10.84
C ASP A 99 0.64 -11.92 9.92
N ASN A 100 0.45 -11.55 8.65
CA ASN A 100 -0.35 -12.28 7.68
C ASN A 100 0.47 -12.89 6.53
N GLU A 101 1.66 -12.36 6.26
CA GLU A 101 2.51 -12.79 5.13
C GLU A 101 3.91 -13.09 5.60
N GLU A 102 4.55 -14.10 5.01
CA GLU A 102 5.94 -14.43 5.34
C GLU A 102 6.94 -13.51 4.65
N ASP A 103 6.63 -13.07 3.45
CA ASP A 103 7.46 -12.15 2.67
C ASP A 103 6.59 -11.23 1.82
N GLY A 104 7.21 -10.23 1.24
CA GLY A 104 6.47 -9.30 0.39
C GLY A 104 7.26 -8.08 0.00
N ILE A 105 6.57 -7.20 -0.70
CA ILE A 105 7.09 -5.95 -1.23
C ILE A 105 6.34 -4.81 -0.56
N ILE A 106 7.08 -3.80 -0.06
CA ILE A 106 6.49 -2.66 0.62
C ILE A 106 6.72 -1.41 -0.23
N LEU A 107 5.63 -0.72 -0.57
CA LEU A 107 5.65 0.52 -1.35
C LEU A 107 5.04 1.65 -0.54
N GLU A 108 5.73 2.78 -0.47
CA GLU A 108 5.18 4.02 0.09
C GLU A 108 4.51 4.84 -1.02
N ASP A 109 3.67 5.81 -0.64
CA ASP A 109 2.87 6.60 -1.57
C ASP A 109 3.67 7.57 -2.44
N ASP A 110 4.96 7.74 -2.19
CA ASP A 110 5.87 8.51 -3.04
C ASP A 110 6.61 7.64 -4.05
N CYS A 111 6.27 6.33 -4.13
CA CYS A 111 6.95 5.36 -4.96
C CYS A 111 6.04 4.85 -6.08
N ILE A 112 6.51 4.90 -7.32
CA ILE A 112 5.82 4.32 -8.46
C ILE A 112 6.59 3.07 -8.87
N PRO A 113 6.00 1.85 -8.77
CA PRO A 113 6.72 0.62 -9.07
C PRO A 113 7.17 0.56 -10.53
N ASP A 114 8.39 0.08 -10.74
CA ASP A 114 8.87 -0.31 -12.05
C ASP A 114 8.27 -1.68 -12.40
N LEU A 115 7.72 -1.80 -13.58
CA LEU A 115 7.08 -3.03 -14.05
C LEU A 115 8.05 -4.20 -14.20
N SER A 116 9.35 -3.93 -14.19
CA SER A 116 10.38 -4.95 -14.35
C SER A 116 10.76 -5.67 -13.05
N PHE A 117 10.30 -5.17 -11.90
CA PHE A 117 10.71 -5.81 -10.65
C PHE A 117 9.85 -7.01 -10.24
#